data_0114d8a570b91caf9a6b87e09fcc4812
#
_entry.id   0114d8a570b91caf9a6b87e09fcc4812
#
_cell.length_a   1.000
_cell.length_b   1.000
_cell.length_c   1.000
_cell.angle_alpha   90.00
_cell.angle_beta   90.00
_cell.angle_gamma   90.00
#
_symmetry.space_group_name_H-M   'P 1'
#
loop_
_entity.id
_entity.type
_entity.pdbx_description
1 polymer ?
#
loop_
_entity_poly.entity_id
_entity_poly.type
_entity_poly.pdbx_seq_one_letter_code
_entity_poly.pdbx_strand_id
1 'polypeptide(L)'
;MTDRPRGGMTALCLAQITSWGLLFYSLPVAVVPVSADTGWSHTTVTAALAAGLLVSAVLGVRVGRLLDVRGPRALMTTGSVIGVLALLLVAWSPNLPMFFAAWLLAGFAQSAVLYPPAFAVITRWYGPWRVGPLTTLTLVGGFASTVFAPLVAFLVEVFGWRGSYLVMAVILALVTIPLHALFLNGPWSDGAPVRATTAATAEIRQVTRSARFRILQITMAVATFTLFAVTINIIPMFLERGMSYEMAALSLGLVGAGQVIGRIGYPQFARATTPRMRTVTVFIAGAAALWVLALLPQPYWLLVAVAILAGGVRGCHTLLQATAVSDRWGTKNFGAINGAFVAPMTAVGAVALVAGPGLAELLGGYPAMAVIMAALLTGAALVAMREPQPRPAPHP
;
A
#
# COMPACT_ATOMS: atom_id res chain seq x y z
N MET A 1 -29.70 -5.72 5.32
CA MET A 1 -28.67 -4.71 5.72
C MET A 1 -27.76 -5.39 6.71
N THR A 2 -26.52 -5.63 6.34
CA THR A 2 -25.54 -6.31 7.20
C THR A 2 -25.35 -5.49 8.47
N ASP A 3 -25.41 -6.15 9.64
CA ASP A 3 -25.18 -5.56 10.96
C ASP A 3 -23.73 -5.07 11.08
N ARG A 4 -23.49 -3.86 10.59
CA ARG A 4 -22.20 -3.20 10.71
C ARG A 4 -22.02 -2.70 12.14
N PRO A 5 -20.85 -2.88 12.77
CA PRO A 5 -20.63 -2.33 14.08
C PRO A 5 -20.65 -0.79 14.00
N ARG A 6 -21.40 -0.16 14.91
CA ARG A 6 -21.43 1.30 15.04
C ARG A 6 -20.01 1.81 15.31
N GLY A 7 -19.56 2.78 14.51
CA GLY A 7 -18.19 3.32 14.63
C GLY A 7 -17.08 2.48 13.99
N GLY A 8 -17.36 1.27 13.46
CA GLY A 8 -16.33 0.40 12.87
C GLY A 8 -15.56 1.03 11.71
N MET A 9 -16.24 1.80 10.85
CA MET A 9 -15.57 2.51 9.75
C MET A 9 -14.63 3.61 10.25
N THR A 10 -15.08 4.40 11.22
CA THR A 10 -14.25 5.45 11.85
C THR A 10 -13.04 4.83 12.55
N ALA A 11 -13.25 3.74 13.28
CA ALA A 11 -12.17 3.00 13.94
C ALA A 11 -11.13 2.49 12.92
N LEU A 12 -11.57 1.91 11.79
CA LEU A 12 -10.66 1.51 10.73
C LEU A 12 -9.89 2.70 10.15
N CYS A 13 -10.54 3.83 9.88
CA CYS A 13 -9.88 5.02 9.35
C CYS A 13 -8.80 5.56 10.30
N LEU A 14 -9.14 5.72 11.58
CA LEU A 14 -8.20 6.22 12.60
C LEU A 14 -7.06 5.23 12.85
N ALA A 15 -7.35 3.92 12.89
CA ALA A 15 -6.33 2.91 13.02
C ALA A 15 -5.40 2.85 11.79
N GLN A 16 -5.95 3.06 10.58
CA GLN A 16 -5.15 3.06 9.36
C GLN A 16 -4.18 4.24 9.30
N ILE A 17 -4.66 5.47 9.54
CA ILE A 17 -3.78 6.65 9.50
C ILE A 17 -2.66 6.52 10.55
N THR A 18 -2.99 6.02 11.75
CA THR A 18 -2.01 5.79 12.83
C THR A 18 -1.02 4.68 12.49
N SER A 19 -1.51 3.53 12.00
CA SER A 19 -0.64 2.39 11.66
C SER A 19 0.30 2.72 10.49
N TRP A 20 -0.17 3.39 9.44
CA TRP A 20 0.68 3.86 8.35
C TRP A 20 1.70 4.87 8.84
N GLY A 21 1.28 5.83 9.68
CA GLY A 21 2.16 6.85 10.24
C GLY A 21 3.31 6.24 11.04
N LEU A 22 2.99 5.37 11.96
CA LEU A 22 3.94 4.89 12.97
C LEU A 22 4.70 3.63 12.56
N LEU A 23 4.07 2.72 11.80
CA LEU A 23 4.73 1.48 11.37
C LEU A 23 5.38 1.56 9.99
N PHE A 24 5.12 2.62 9.21
CA PHE A 24 5.71 2.79 7.88
C PHE A 24 6.46 4.11 7.76
N TYR A 25 5.77 5.26 7.95
CA TYR A 25 6.37 6.57 7.70
C TYR A 25 7.35 7.02 8.77
N SER A 26 7.37 6.42 9.95
CA SER A 26 8.30 6.77 11.03
C SER A 26 9.77 6.58 10.65
N LEU A 27 10.12 5.45 10.00
CA LEU A 27 11.51 5.19 9.66
C LEU A 27 12.07 6.11 8.58
N PRO A 28 11.40 6.38 7.45
CA PRO A 28 11.87 7.39 6.49
C PRO A 28 12.22 8.74 7.11
N VAL A 29 11.47 9.19 8.13
CA VAL A 29 11.76 10.43 8.85
C VAL A 29 12.96 10.26 9.79
N ALA A 30 13.08 9.11 10.45
CA ALA A 30 14.12 8.84 11.43
C ALA A 30 15.45 8.33 10.83
N VAL A 31 15.55 8.09 9.52
CA VAL A 31 16.76 7.53 8.88
C VAL A 31 18.02 8.35 9.21
N VAL A 32 17.96 9.67 9.06
CA VAL A 32 19.12 10.56 9.28
C VAL A 32 19.55 10.51 10.74
N PRO A 33 18.68 10.77 11.74
CA PRO A 33 19.10 10.73 13.15
C PRO A 33 19.53 9.32 13.61
N VAL A 34 18.92 8.25 13.12
CA VAL A 34 19.37 6.87 13.42
C VAL A 34 20.78 6.65 12.87
N SER A 35 21.03 7.04 11.62
CA SER A 35 22.33 6.90 10.98
C SER A 35 23.42 7.70 11.68
N ALA A 36 23.11 8.93 12.11
CA ALA A 36 24.04 9.79 12.83
C ALA A 36 24.44 9.23 14.21
N ASP A 37 23.46 8.65 14.93
CA ASP A 37 23.70 8.08 16.28
C ASP A 37 24.43 6.72 16.23
N THR A 38 24.13 5.90 15.23
CA THR A 38 24.60 4.50 15.20
C THR A 38 25.78 4.28 14.27
N GLY A 39 26.05 5.19 13.34
CA GLY A 39 27.03 5.01 12.26
C GLY A 39 26.56 4.06 11.14
N TRP A 40 25.34 3.56 11.16
CA TRP A 40 24.81 2.70 10.09
C TRP A 40 24.48 3.55 8.86
N SER A 41 24.75 3.03 7.65
CA SER A 41 24.40 3.76 6.43
C SER A 41 22.90 3.95 6.27
N HIS A 42 22.47 5.03 5.62
CA HIS A 42 21.06 5.30 5.29
C HIS A 42 20.42 4.11 4.55
N THR A 43 21.19 3.52 3.62
CA THR A 43 20.74 2.32 2.86
C THR A 43 20.47 1.16 3.79
N THR A 44 21.36 0.90 4.76
CA THR A 44 21.21 -0.19 5.73
C THR A 44 19.98 0.03 6.64
N VAL A 45 19.79 1.25 7.14
CA VAL A 45 18.63 1.60 7.95
C VAL A 45 17.33 1.43 7.15
N THR A 46 17.28 1.92 5.91
CA THR A 46 16.10 1.79 5.05
C THR A 46 15.83 0.32 4.64
N ALA A 47 16.89 -0.47 4.49
CA ALA A 47 16.76 -1.91 4.17
C ALA A 47 16.02 -2.69 5.27
N ALA A 48 16.09 -2.26 6.53
CA ALA A 48 15.32 -2.89 7.60
C ALA A 48 13.80 -2.76 7.40
N LEU A 49 13.31 -1.58 6.99
CA LEU A 49 11.90 -1.39 6.62
C LEU A 49 11.52 -2.25 5.41
N ALA A 50 12.39 -2.28 4.38
CA ALA A 50 12.15 -3.10 3.20
C ALA A 50 12.05 -4.59 3.55
N ALA A 51 12.91 -5.09 4.44
CA ALA A 51 12.86 -6.46 4.95
C ALA A 51 11.53 -6.73 5.70
N GLY A 52 11.07 -5.80 6.54
CA GLY A 52 9.75 -5.87 7.18
C GLY A 52 8.61 -5.95 6.17
N LEU A 53 8.63 -5.13 5.12
CA LEU A 53 7.61 -5.18 4.06
C LEU A 53 7.62 -6.51 3.31
N LEU A 54 8.79 -7.13 3.09
CA LEU A 54 8.87 -8.47 2.50
C LEU A 54 8.24 -9.52 3.42
N VAL A 55 8.47 -9.45 4.73
CA VAL A 55 7.77 -10.30 5.71
C VAL A 55 6.26 -10.08 5.62
N SER A 56 5.81 -8.83 5.56
CA SER A 56 4.39 -8.49 5.40
C SER A 56 3.80 -9.11 4.12
N ALA A 57 4.52 -9.06 3.01
CA ALA A 57 4.10 -9.68 1.74
C ALA A 57 3.94 -11.20 1.86
N VAL A 58 4.92 -11.89 2.45
CA VAL A 58 4.90 -13.36 2.63
C VAL A 58 3.77 -13.79 3.55
N LEU A 59 3.53 -13.04 4.62
CA LEU A 59 2.50 -13.36 5.61
C LEU A 59 1.09 -13.01 5.15
N GLY A 60 0.94 -12.12 4.18
CA GLY A 60 -0.36 -11.60 3.72
C GLY A 60 -1.39 -12.69 3.39
N VAL A 61 -0.93 -13.78 2.76
CA VAL A 61 -1.83 -14.93 2.43
C VAL A 61 -2.33 -15.63 3.69
N ARG A 62 -1.43 -15.88 4.68
CA ARG A 62 -1.82 -16.53 5.94
C ARG A 62 -2.71 -15.64 6.77
N VAL A 63 -2.38 -14.37 6.85
CA VAL A 63 -3.16 -13.33 7.54
C VAL A 63 -4.55 -13.19 6.91
N GLY A 64 -4.66 -13.17 5.58
CA GLY A 64 -5.93 -13.14 4.88
C GLY A 64 -6.82 -14.35 5.19
N ARG A 65 -6.26 -15.57 5.21
CA ARG A 65 -6.99 -16.79 5.62
C ARG A 65 -7.44 -16.72 7.08
N LEU A 66 -6.57 -16.25 7.96
CA LEU A 66 -6.88 -16.11 9.38
C LEU A 66 -7.98 -15.08 9.61
N LEU A 67 -7.97 -13.99 8.84
CA LEU A 67 -9.02 -12.98 8.83
C LEU A 67 -10.36 -13.57 8.41
N ASP A 68 -10.40 -14.36 7.31
CA ASP A 68 -11.63 -14.98 6.83
C ASP A 68 -12.26 -15.92 7.89
N VAL A 69 -11.43 -16.59 8.69
CA VAL A 69 -11.87 -17.57 9.71
C VAL A 69 -12.19 -16.91 11.05
N ARG A 70 -11.28 -16.05 11.57
CA ARG A 70 -11.37 -15.52 12.94
C ARG A 70 -11.95 -14.10 13.03
N GLY A 71 -12.13 -13.45 11.88
CA GLY A 71 -12.58 -12.08 11.82
C GLY A 71 -11.50 -11.03 12.16
N PRO A 72 -11.85 -9.74 11.98
CA PRO A 72 -10.91 -8.64 12.10
C PRO A 72 -10.49 -8.35 13.55
N ARG A 73 -11.39 -8.50 14.51
CA ARG A 73 -11.18 -8.08 15.89
C ARG A 73 -9.92 -8.70 16.50
N ALA A 74 -9.85 -10.01 16.57
CA ALA A 74 -8.71 -10.71 17.16
C ALA A 74 -7.44 -10.49 16.35
N LEU A 75 -7.52 -10.60 15.01
CA LEU A 75 -6.38 -10.47 14.12
C LEU A 75 -5.74 -9.07 14.20
N MET A 76 -6.55 -8.02 14.02
CA MET A 76 -6.04 -6.64 13.96
C MET A 76 -5.60 -6.14 15.35
N THR A 77 -6.28 -6.57 16.42
CA THR A 77 -5.84 -6.28 17.80
C THR A 77 -4.48 -6.93 18.09
N THR A 78 -4.32 -8.22 17.76
CA THR A 78 -3.03 -8.91 17.91
C THR A 78 -1.94 -8.24 17.06
N GLY A 79 -2.26 -7.87 15.82
CA GLY A 79 -1.36 -7.12 14.95
C GLY A 79 -0.92 -5.78 15.56
N SER A 80 -1.85 -5.04 16.20
CA SER A 80 -1.52 -3.80 16.92
C SER A 80 -0.59 -4.04 18.10
N VAL A 81 -0.84 -5.07 18.91
CA VAL A 81 0.04 -5.44 20.05
C VAL A 81 1.44 -5.78 19.53
N ILE A 82 1.54 -6.58 18.48
CA ILE A 82 2.83 -6.91 17.85
C ILE A 82 3.52 -5.64 17.33
N GLY A 83 2.76 -4.70 16.75
CA GLY A 83 3.28 -3.41 16.29
C GLY A 83 3.88 -2.58 17.43
N VAL A 84 3.20 -2.53 18.57
CA VAL A 84 3.72 -1.88 19.79
C VAL A 84 5.02 -2.53 20.23
N LEU A 85 5.06 -3.86 20.32
CA LEU A 85 6.28 -4.59 20.70
C LEU A 85 7.42 -4.33 19.69
N ALA A 86 7.11 -4.26 18.40
CA ALA A 86 8.11 -3.94 17.38
C ALA A 86 8.70 -2.53 17.57
N LEU A 87 7.88 -1.50 17.83
CA LEU A 87 8.37 -0.14 18.06
C LEU A 87 9.20 -0.05 19.36
N LEU A 88 8.81 -0.76 20.42
CA LEU A 88 9.60 -0.87 21.65
C LEU A 88 10.96 -1.52 21.37
N LEU A 89 11.00 -2.60 20.58
CA LEU A 89 12.25 -3.25 20.18
C LEU A 89 13.12 -2.35 19.30
N VAL A 90 12.54 -1.53 18.43
CA VAL A 90 13.29 -0.50 17.67
C VAL A 90 13.95 0.48 18.65
N ALA A 91 13.19 0.99 19.63
CA ALA A 91 13.71 1.95 20.62
C ALA A 91 14.90 1.39 21.43
N TRP A 92 14.83 0.11 21.78
CA TRP A 92 15.85 -0.56 22.59
C TRP A 92 16.92 -1.29 21.79
N SER A 93 16.93 -1.17 20.46
CA SER A 93 17.91 -1.88 19.64
C SER A 93 19.35 -1.33 19.85
N PRO A 94 20.26 -2.13 20.48
CA PRO A 94 21.64 -1.71 20.71
C PRO A 94 22.53 -1.96 19.49
N ASN A 95 22.09 -2.78 18.54
CA ASN A 95 22.87 -3.22 17.40
C ASN A 95 21.99 -3.45 16.18
N LEU A 96 22.63 -3.54 15.01
CA LEU A 96 21.96 -3.70 13.72
C LEU A 96 21.12 -4.98 13.61
N PRO A 97 21.55 -6.17 14.06
CA PRO A 97 20.73 -7.37 14.02
C PRO A 97 19.41 -7.24 14.77
N MET A 98 19.43 -6.61 15.97
CA MET A 98 18.21 -6.39 16.75
C MET A 98 17.30 -5.35 16.09
N PHE A 99 17.86 -4.31 15.48
CA PHE A 99 17.11 -3.34 14.69
C PHE A 99 16.39 -4.01 13.51
N PHE A 100 17.06 -4.89 12.78
CA PHE A 100 16.43 -5.69 11.72
C PHE A 100 15.34 -6.61 12.27
N ALA A 101 15.61 -7.33 13.39
CA ALA A 101 14.62 -8.18 14.02
C ALA A 101 13.35 -7.40 14.42
N ALA A 102 13.51 -6.18 14.94
CA ALA A 102 12.40 -5.30 15.28
C ALA A 102 11.57 -4.92 14.04
N TRP A 103 12.22 -4.59 12.92
CA TRP A 103 11.52 -4.27 11.66
C TRP A 103 10.90 -5.51 10.98
N LEU A 104 11.50 -6.69 11.11
CA LEU A 104 10.84 -7.94 10.69
C LEU A 104 9.56 -8.19 11.50
N LEU A 105 9.60 -7.94 12.82
CA LEU A 105 8.42 -8.01 13.68
C LEU A 105 7.38 -6.94 13.31
N ALA A 106 7.81 -5.70 12.99
CA ALA A 106 6.95 -4.67 12.46
C ALA A 106 6.27 -5.11 11.14
N GLY A 107 6.98 -5.83 10.27
CA GLY A 107 6.42 -6.41 9.05
C GLY A 107 5.30 -7.42 9.32
N PHE A 108 5.43 -8.21 10.37
CA PHE A 108 4.33 -9.08 10.83
C PHE A 108 3.11 -8.24 11.24
N ALA A 109 3.30 -7.22 12.06
CA ALA A 109 2.23 -6.31 12.45
C ALA A 109 1.58 -5.62 11.24
N GLN A 110 2.39 -5.10 10.31
CA GLN A 110 1.94 -4.44 9.08
C GLN A 110 1.03 -5.35 8.25
N SER A 111 1.35 -6.65 8.14
CA SER A 111 0.50 -7.62 7.41
C SER A 111 -0.91 -7.73 7.99
N ALA A 112 -1.06 -7.51 9.31
CA ALA A 112 -2.31 -7.68 10.03
C ALA A 112 -3.12 -6.38 10.21
N VAL A 113 -2.49 -5.18 10.12
CA VAL A 113 -3.18 -3.92 10.43
C VAL A 113 -3.24 -2.92 9.29
N LEU A 114 -2.42 -3.07 8.20
CA LEU A 114 -2.46 -2.14 7.07
C LEU A 114 -3.61 -2.43 6.09
N TYR A 115 -3.54 -1.85 4.90
CA TYR A 115 -4.65 -1.88 3.92
C TYR A 115 -5.22 -3.27 3.59
N PRO A 116 -4.45 -4.34 3.36
CA PRO A 116 -5.04 -5.59 2.88
C PRO A 116 -6.11 -6.17 3.82
N PRO A 117 -5.90 -6.31 5.14
CA PRO A 117 -6.96 -6.76 6.05
C PRO A 117 -8.11 -5.75 6.16
N ALA A 118 -7.83 -4.43 6.22
CA ALA A 118 -8.88 -3.42 6.27
C ALA A 118 -9.77 -3.42 5.02
N PHE A 119 -9.20 -3.64 3.83
CA PHE A 119 -9.96 -3.80 2.59
C PHE A 119 -10.86 -5.03 2.61
N ALA A 120 -10.39 -6.14 3.17
CA ALA A 120 -11.18 -7.33 3.32
C ALA A 120 -12.37 -7.11 4.26
N VAL A 121 -12.15 -6.42 5.37
CA VAL A 121 -13.22 -6.05 6.32
C VAL A 121 -14.28 -5.18 5.64
N ILE A 122 -13.86 -4.10 4.98
CA ILE A 122 -14.77 -3.20 4.28
C ILE A 122 -15.51 -3.93 3.15
N THR A 123 -14.81 -4.75 2.38
CA THR A 123 -15.41 -5.51 1.28
C THR A 123 -16.51 -6.44 1.79
N ARG A 124 -16.30 -7.08 2.94
CA ARG A 124 -17.30 -7.94 3.57
C ARG A 124 -18.47 -7.14 4.17
N TRP A 125 -18.21 -6.06 4.89
CA TRP A 125 -19.26 -5.27 5.53
C TRP A 125 -20.14 -4.49 4.56
N TYR A 126 -19.58 -4.04 3.43
CA TYR A 126 -20.28 -3.17 2.49
C TYR A 126 -20.69 -3.86 1.18
N GLY A 127 -20.17 -5.04 0.90
CA GLY A 127 -20.53 -5.84 -0.28
C GLY A 127 -20.46 -5.05 -1.59
N PRO A 128 -21.59 -4.90 -2.33
CA PRO A 128 -21.63 -4.13 -3.57
C PRO A 128 -21.29 -2.64 -3.39
N TRP A 129 -21.54 -2.07 -2.21
CA TRP A 129 -21.36 -0.64 -1.91
C TRP A 129 -19.97 -0.31 -1.35
N ARG A 130 -19.01 -1.23 -1.44
CA ARG A 130 -17.67 -1.12 -0.84
C ARG A 130 -16.80 0.01 -1.37
N VAL A 131 -17.00 0.46 -2.63
CA VAL A 131 -16.09 1.42 -3.29
C VAL A 131 -15.98 2.74 -2.53
N GLY A 132 -17.11 3.31 -2.09
CA GLY A 132 -17.12 4.55 -1.29
C GLY A 132 -16.32 4.41 0.02
N PRO A 133 -16.66 3.43 0.89
CA PRO A 133 -15.89 3.15 2.10
C PRO A 133 -14.40 2.86 1.87
N LEU A 134 -14.03 2.12 0.82
CA LEU A 134 -12.62 1.90 0.45
C LEU A 134 -11.94 3.22 0.08
N THR A 135 -12.64 4.09 -0.66
CA THR A 135 -12.15 5.43 -0.99
C THR A 135 -11.94 6.26 0.27
N THR A 136 -12.91 6.30 1.18
CA THR A 136 -12.79 7.03 2.46
C THR A 136 -11.60 6.53 3.28
N LEU A 137 -11.47 5.19 3.44
CA LEU A 137 -10.34 4.60 4.17
C LEU A 137 -8.99 5.01 3.56
N THR A 138 -8.87 4.91 2.24
CA THR A 138 -7.61 5.23 1.55
C THR A 138 -7.31 6.73 1.51
N LEU A 139 -8.33 7.59 1.50
CA LEU A 139 -8.15 9.02 1.66
C LEU A 139 -7.58 9.35 3.03
N VAL A 140 -8.24 8.87 4.11
CA VAL A 140 -7.77 9.10 5.48
C VAL A 140 -6.37 8.53 5.69
N GLY A 141 -6.13 7.27 5.30
CA GLY A 141 -4.80 6.66 5.39
C GLY A 141 -3.75 7.33 4.51
N GLY A 142 -4.16 7.99 3.42
CA GLY A 142 -3.28 8.79 2.57
C GLY A 142 -2.70 10.03 3.24
N PHE A 143 -3.38 10.58 4.25
CA PHE A 143 -2.88 11.68 5.07
C PHE A 143 -1.87 11.23 6.14
N ALA A 144 -1.56 9.95 6.26
CA ALA A 144 -0.65 9.46 7.29
C ALA A 144 0.72 10.14 7.26
N SER A 145 1.33 10.32 6.09
CA SER A 145 2.59 11.05 5.96
C SER A 145 2.46 12.53 6.33
N THR A 146 1.37 13.17 5.93
CA THR A 146 1.11 14.59 6.21
C THR A 146 0.97 14.88 7.71
N VAL A 147 0.33 13.96 8.45
CA VAL A 147 0.10 14.12 9.90
C VAL A 147 1.30 13.61 10.70
N PHE A 148 1.81 12.44 10.35
CA PHE A 148 2.81 11.78 11.20
C PHE A 148 4.26 12.14 10.85
N ALA A 149 4.60 12.58 9.64
CA ALA A 149 5.97 12.97 9.37
C ALA A 149 6.40 14.21 10.19
N PRO A 150 5.62 15.30 10.29
CA PRO A 150 5.92 16.40 11.19
C PRO A 150 5.94 15.99 12.67
N LEU A 151 4.99 15.14 13.09
CA LEU A 151 4.95 14.63 14.47
C LEU A 151 6.20 13.83 14.80
N VAL A 152 6.61 12.90 13.94
CA VAL A 152 7.82 12.09 14.15
C VAL A 152 9.07 12.97 14.16
N ALA A 153 9.17 13.94 13.26
CA ALA A 153 10.30 14.89 13.25
C ALA A 153 10.40 15.67 14.58
N PHE A 154 9.28 16.21 15.06
CA PHE A 154 9.19 16.89 16.35
C PHE A 154 9.59 15.98 17.52
N LEU A 155 9.05 14.73 17.55
CA LEU A 155 9.40 13.78 18.60
C LEU A 155 10.90 13.43 18.59
N VAL A 156 11.50 13.28 17.40
CA VAL A 156 12.94 13.01 17.25
C VAL A 156 13.77 14.17 17.73
N GLU A 157 13.36 15.39 17.46
CA GLU A 157 14.04 16.59 17.94
C GLU A 157 14.04 16.70 19.47
N VAL A 158 12.89 16.40 20.10
CA VAL A 158 12.71 16.54 21.56
C VAL A 158 13.28 15.37 22.35
N PHE A 159 13.07 14.14 21.89
CA PHE A 159 13.37 12.91 22.68
C PHE A 159 14.48 12.05 22.06
N GLY A 160 15.08 12.48 20.96
CA GLY A 160 15.94 11.64 20.14
C GLY A 160 15.15 10.51 19.47
N TRP A 161 15.80 9.77 18.56
CA TRP A 161 15.09 8.75 17.80
C TRP A 161 14.60 7.57 18.69
N ARG A 162 15.35 7.16 19.70
CA ARG A 162 14.94 6.08 20.61
C ARG A 162 13.73 6.49 21.45
N GLY A 163 13.78 7.67 22.06
CA GLY A 163 12.66 8.20 22.84
C GLY A 163 11.41 8.42 21.99
N SER A 164 11.58 8.87 20.74
CA SER A 164 10.45 9.01 19.81
C SER A 164 9.75 7.69 19.52
N TYR A 165 10.49 6.58 19.35
CA TYR A 165 9.88 5.26 19.15
C TYR A 165 9.14 4.74 20.39
N LEU A 166 9.57 5.10 21.61
CA LEU A 166 8.81 4.82 22.85
C LEU A 166 7.47 5.58 22.86
N VAL A 167 7.49 6.88 22.56
CA VAL A 167 6.25 7.68 22.48
C VAL A 167 5.32 7.15 21.38
N MET A 168 5.88 6.82 20.21
CA MET A 168 5.12 6.23 19.11
C MET A 168 4.50 4.89 19.48
N ALA A 169 5.18 4.04 20.25
CA ALA A 169 4.63 2.79 20.76
C ALA A 169 3.42 3.05 21.68
N VAL A 170 3.50 4.05 22.55
CA VAL A 170 2.38 4.45 23.42
C VAL A 170 1.20 4.95 22.59
N ILE A 171 1.44 5.83 21.60
CA ILE A 171 0.37 6.32 20.70
C ILE A 171 -0.28 5.15 19.96
N LEU A 172 0.51 4.24 19.39
CA LEU A 172 0.00 3.06 18.68
C LEU A 172 -0.86 2.19 19.61
N ALA A 173 -0.39 1.96 20.84
CA ALA A 173 -1.11 1.17 21.84
C ALA A 173 -2.45 1.79 22.23
N LEU A 174 -2.45 3.09 22.56
CA LEU A 174 -3.64 3.80 23.03
C LEU A 174 -4.68 4.04 21.94
N VAL A 175 -4.26 4.11 20.67
CA VAL A 175 -5.17 4.36 19.55
C VAL A 175 -5.61 3.04 18.92
N THR A 176 -4.67 2.22 18.43
CA THR A 176 -5.05 1.11 17.55
C THR A 176 -5.59 -0.11 18.29
N ILE A 177 -5.07 -0.41 19.49
CA ILE A 177 -5.55 -1.55 20.28
C ILE A 177 -7.02 -1.39 20.67
N PRO A 178 -7.46 -0.29 21.33
CA PRO A 178 -8.85 -0.13 21.68
C PRO A 178 -9.77 0.01 20.47
N LEU A 179 -9.32 0.69 19.40
CA LEU A 179 -10.13 0.81 18.19
C LEU A 179 -10.39 -0.55 17.54
N HIS A 180 -9.40 -1.42 17.44
CA HIS A 180 -9.57 -2.76 16.90
C HIS A 180 -10.34 -3.68 17.86
N ALA A 181 -10.05 -3.63 19.16
CA ALA A 181 -10.67 -4.51 20.14
C ALA A 181 -12.16 -4.19 20.41
N LEU A 182 -12.56 -2.91 20.39
CA LEU A 182 -13.89 -2.50 20.79
C LEU A 182 -14.84 -2.26 19.61
N PHE A 183 -14.34 -1.82 18.45
CA PHE A 183 -15.17 -1.40 17.32
C PHE A 183 -15.21 -2.39 16.17
N LEU A 184 -14.36 -3.43 16.14
CA LEU A 184 -14.39 -4.46 15.11
C LEU A 184 -15.16 -5.72 15.55
N ASN A 185 -16.18 -5.56 16.34
CA ASN A 185 -16.96 -6.63 16.97
C ASN A 185 -18.24 -7.03 16.20
N GLY A 186 -18.39 -6.59 14.95
CA GLY A 186 -19.52 -6.96 14.12
C GLY A 186 -19.57 -8.47 13.81
N PRO A 187 -20.74 -9.00 13.47
CA PRO A 187 -20.90 -10.40 13.09
C PRO A 187 -19.99 -10.69 11.89
N TRP A 188 -19.16 -11.72 12.03
CA TRP A 188 -18.16 -12.09 11.01
C TRP A 188 -18.48 -13.37 10.29
N SER A 189 -19.14 -14.31 10.96
CA SER A 189 -19.53 -15.61 10.39
C SER A 189 -21.05 -15.71 10.31
N ASP A 190 -21.58 -16.18 9.18
CA ASP A 190 -22.98 -16.56 9.03
C ASP A 190 -23.26 -17.90 9.73
N GLY A 191 -22.90 -18.03 11.01
CA GLY A 191 -23.28 -19.14 11.89
C GLY A 191 -22.52 -20.47 11.73
N ALA A 192 -21.68 -20.63 10.73
CA ALA A 192 -20.81 -21.81 10.65
C ALA A 192 -19.34 -21.38 10.82
N PRO A 193 -18.57 -22.01 11.72
CA PRO A 193 -17.13 -21.87 11.65
C PRO A 193 -16.73 -22.35 10.25
N VAL A 194 -16.23 -21.42 9.42
CA VAL A 194 -15.57 -21.80 8.18
C VAL A 194 -14.27 -22.49 8.61
N ARG A 195 -14.40 -23.74 9.10
CA ARG A 195 -13.28 -24.67 9.06
C ARG A 195 -12.75 -24.55 7.66
N ALA A 196 -11.42 -24.48 7.54
CA ALA A 196 -10.76 -24.57 6.24
C ALA A 196 -11.23 -25.91 5.60
N THR A 197 -12.42 -25.90 5.05
CA THR A 197 -12.99 -27.09 4.42
C THR A 197 -12.12 -27.37 3.22
N THR A 198 -11.94 -28.64 2.93
CA THR A 198 -11.22 -29.08 1.71
C THR A 198 -11.76 -28.36 0.47
N ALA A 199 -13.08 -28.09 0.44
CA ALA A 199 -13.76 -27.33 -0.61
C ALA A 199 -13.32 -25.86 -0.69
N ALA A 200 -13.25 -25.12 0.43
CA ALA A 200 -12.81 -23.73 0.44
C ALA A 200 -11.33 -23.60 0.01
N THR A 201 -10.48 -24.54 0.47
CA THR A 201 -9.08 -24.61 0.08
C THR A 201 -8.92 -24.91 -1.42
N ALA A 202 -9.76 -25.81 -1.97
CA ALA A 202 -9.78 -26.13 -3.40
C ALA A 202 -10.21 -24.92 -4.24
N GLU A 203 -11.25 -24.18 -3.83
CA GLU A 203 -11.74 -22.98 -4.50
C GLU A 203 -10.67 -21.88 -4.53
N ILE A 204 -10.04 -21.57 -3.38
CA ILE A 204 -8.93 -20.60 -3.30
C ILE A 204 -7.79 -21.01 -4.23
N ARG A 205 -7.41 -22.29 -4.22
CA ARG A 205 -6.36 -22.83 -5.08
C ARG A 205 -6.71 -22.74 -6.56
N GLN A 206 -7.97 -23.02 -6.92
CA GLN A 206 -8.48 -22.91 -8.28
C GLN A 206 -8.36 -21.46 -8.79
N VAL A 207 -8.83 -20.48 -7.99
CA VAL A 207 -8.74 -19.07 -8.36
C VAL A 207 -7.28 -18.63 -8.48
N THR A 208 -6.46 -18.84 -7.45
CA THR A 208 -5.07 -18.33 -7.39
C THR A 208 -4.14 -19.02 -8.40
N ARG A 209 -4.48 -20.20 -8.89
CA ARG A 209 -3.73 -20.90 -9.96
C ARG A 209 -4.23 -20.58 -11.36
N SER A 210 -5.38 -19.93 -11.49
CA SER A 210 -5.92 -19.59 -12.81
C SER A 210 -5.00 -18.62 -13.56
N ALA A 211 -4.87 -18.80 -14.88
CA ALA A 211 -4.07 -17.90 -15.72
C ALA A 211 -4.55 -16.46 -15.62
N ARG A 212 -5.87 -16.24 -15.53
CA ARG A 212 -6.49 -14.93 -15.38
C ARG A 212 -6.02 -14.23 -14.09
N PHE A 213 -5.98 -14.94 -12.97
CA PHE A 213 -5.51 -14.38 -11.69
C PHE A 213 -4.02 -14.00 -11.77
N ARG A 214 -3.19 -14.88 -12.30
CA ARG A 214 -1.74 -14.65 -12.40
C ARG A 214 -1.42 -13.49 -13.34
N ILE A 215 -2.08 -13.41 -14.49
CA ILE A 215 -1.90 -12.30 -15.44
C ILE A 215 -2.26 -10.97 -14.77
N LEU A 216 -3.42 -10.89 -14.12
CA LEU A 216 -3.82 -9.69 -13.39
C LEU A 216 -2.84 -9.35 -12.27
N GLN A 217 -2.42 -10.35 -11.50
CA GLN A 217 -1.45 -10.19 -10.41
C GLN A 217 -0.11 -9.64 -10.91
N ILE A 218 0.44 -10.22 -11.98
CA ILE A 218 1.71 -9.78 -12.56
C ILE A 218 1.61 -8.37 -13.12
N THR A 219 0.56 -8.07 -13.90
CA THR A 219 0.38 -6.74 -14.48
C THR A 219 0.18 -5.67 -13.42
N MET A 220 -0.52 -5.97 -12.34
CA MET A 220 -0.67 -5.07 -11.19
C MET A 220 0.62 -4.91 -10.40
N ALA A 221 1.42 -5.96 -10.24
CA ALA A 221 2.74 -5.87 -9.61
C ALA A 221 3.70 -4.99 -10.43
N VAL A 222 3.71 -5.17 -11.77
CA VAL A 222 4.48 -4.30 -12.68
C VAL A 222 4.02 -2.85 -12.56
N ALA A 223 2.70 -2.59 -12.56
CA ALA A 223 2.18 -1.23 -12.40
C ALA A 223 2.54 -0.63 -11.03
N THR A 224 2.49 -1.42 -9.96
CA THR A 224 2.95 -0.98 -8.62
C THR A 224 4.42 -0.59 -8.66
N PHE A 225 5.28 -1.47 -9.18
CA PHE A 225 6.72 -1.24 -9.24
C PHE A 225 7.06 0.03 -10.03
N THR A 226 6.55 0.14 -11.25
CA THR A 226 6.87 1.24 -12.17
C THR A 226 6.38 2.59 -11.67
N LEU A 227 5.13 2.66 -11.18
CA LEU A 227 4.57 3.89 -10.63
C LEU A 227 5.28 4.31 -9.33
N PHE A 228 5.65 3.36 -8.47
CA PHE A 228 6.42 3.65 -7.26
C PHE A 228 7.82 4.12 -7.59
N ALA A 229 8.56 3.39 -8.42
CA ALA A 229 9.94 3.71 -8.77
C ALA A 229 10.08 5.13 -9.34
N VAL A 230 9.17 5.58 -10.20
CA VAL A 230 9.21 6.93 -10.77
C VAL A 230 8.72 7.98 -9.79
N THR A 231 7.57 7.79 -9.15
CA THR A 231 6.97 8.83 -8.31
C THR A 231 7.72 9.08 -7.00
N ILE A 232 8.44 8.10 -6.45
CA ILE A 232 9.28 8.29 -5.27
C ILE A 232 10.56 9.04 -5.63
N ASN A 233 11.09 8.84 -6.82
CA ASN A 233 12.32 9.44 -7.30
C ASN A 233 12.09 10.72 -8.14
N ILE A 234 10.93 11.38 -7.99
CA ILE A 234 10.60 12.59 -8.77
C ILE A 234 11.57 13.73 -8.50
N ILE A 235 12.03 13.89 -7.24
CA ILE A 235 12.96 14.95 -6.86
C ILE A 235 14.30 14.79 -7.60
N PRO A 236 15.06 13.69 -7.44
CA PRO A 236 16.34 13.56 -8.14
C PRO A 236 16.16 13.59 -9.67
N MET A 237 15.07 13.03 -10.21
CA MET A 237 14.78 13.09 -11.65
C MET A 237 14.59 14.52 -12.15
N PHE A 238 14.00 15.43 -11.37
CA PHE A 238 13.79 16.82 -11.75
C PHE A 238 15.05 17.67 -11.53
N LEU A 239 15.87 17.34 -10.51
CA LEU A 239 17.17 17.96 -10.31
C LEU A 239 18.13 17.66 -11.47
N GLU A 240 18.17 16.44 -11.98
CA GLU A 240 18.96 16.09 -13.19
C GLU A 240 18.58 16.91 -14.43
N ARG A 241 17.33 17.45 -14.47
CA ARG A 241 16.85 18.29 -15.56
C ARG A 241 17.07 19.78 -15.31
N GLY A 242 17.77 20.15 -14.26
CA GLY A 242 18.08 21.53 -13.90
C GLY A 242 16.95 22.28 -13.19
N MET A 243 15.92 21.57 -12.69
CA MET A 243 14.89 22.18 -11.84
C MET A 243 15.49 22.49 -10.45
N SER A 244 15.07 23.61 -9.84
CA SER A 244 15.50 23.93 -8.48
C SER A 244 14.98 22.89 -7.46
N TYR A 245 15.68 22.76 -6.33
CA TYR A 245 15.30 21.81 -5.27
C TYR A 245 13.90 22.11 -4.72
N GLU A 246 13.57 23.40 -4.52
CA GLU A 246 12.26 23.82 -4.01
C GLU A 246 11.14 23.42 -4.97
N MET A 247 11.34 23.63 -6.29
CA MET A 247 10.36 23.27 -7.31
C MET A 247 10.21 21.75 -7.43
N ALA A 248 11.29 21.00 -7.33
CA ALA A 248 11.27 19.54 -7.35
C ALA A 248 10.56 18.96 -6.09
N ALA A 249 10.82 19.52 -4.92
CA ALA A 249 10.17 19.16 -3.67
C ALA A 249 8.66 19.50 -3.68
N LEU A 250 8.30 20.69 -4.18
CA LEU A 250 6.90 21.08 -4.40
C LEU A 250 6.20 20.08 -5.34
N SER A 251 6.86 19.67 -6.42
CA SER A 251 6.33 18.69 -7.38
C SER A 251 5.99 17.35 -6.72
N LEU A 252 6.84 16.86 -5.80
CA LEU A 252 6.54 15.65 -5.02
C LEU A 252 5.28 15.85 -4.13
N GLY A 253 5.15 17.01 -3.49
CA GLY A 253 3.95 17.36 -2.73
C GLY A 253 2.70 17.35 -3.61
N LEU A 254 2.79 17.91 -4.82
CA LEU A 254 1.70 17.94 -5.79
C LEU A 254 1.34 16.55 -6.37
N VAL A 255 2.29 15.62 -6.47
CA VAL A 255 1.99 14.19 -6.72
C VAL A 255 1.06 13.64 -5.63
N GLY A 256 1.28 14.00 -4.37
CA GLY A 256 0.38 13.64 -3.27
C GLY A 256 -1.03 14.21 -3.44
N ALA A 257 -1.14 15.49 -3.83
CA ALA A 257 -2.43 16.10 -4.14
C ALA A 257 -3.13 15.38 -5.32
N GLY A 258 -2.39 15.04 -6.37
CA GLY A 258 -2.88 14.22 -7.46
C GLY A 258 -3.46 12.88 -6.97
N GLN A 259 -2.79 12.19 -6.06
CA GLN A 259 -3.29 10.92 -5.48
C GLN A 259 -4.65 11.10 -4.79
N VAL A 260 -4.86 12.21 -4.09
CA VAL A 260 -6.14 12.53 -3.43
C VAL A 260 -7.22 12.74 -4.49
N ILE A 261 -6.94 13.54 -5.50
CA ILE A 261 -7.88 13.82 -6.62
C ILE A 261 -8.28 12.51 -7.32
N GLY A 262 -7.31 11.66 -7.66
CA GLY A 262 -7.57 10.37 -8.30
C GLY A 262 -8.46 9.46 -7.46
N ARG A 263 -8.26 9.43 -6.13
CA ARG A 263 -9.11 8.65 -5.21
C ARG A 263 -10.53 9.20 -5.11
N ILE A 264 -10.69 10.53 -5.06
CA ILE A 264 -12.02 11.17 -5.02
C ILE A 264 -12.81 10.86 -6.30
N GLY A 265 -12.17 10.89 -7.46
CA GLY A 265 -12.81 10.60 -8.76
C GLY A 265 -13.07 9.11 -9.01
N TYR A 266 -12.41 8.21 -8.26
CA TYR A 266 -12.49 6.76 -8.52
C TYR A 266 -13.89 6.15 -8.40
N PRO A 267 -14.78 6.51 -7.46
CA PRO A 267 -16.12 5.94 -7.40
C PRO A 267 -16.96 6.20 -8.65
N GLN A 268 -16.88 7.40 -9.25
CA GLN A 268 -17.56 7.74 -10.49
C GLN A 268 -16.96 6.96 -11.65
N PHE A 269 -15.64 6.93 -11.75
CA PHE A 269 -14.93 6.12 -12.74
C PHE A 269 -15.28 4.63 -12.63
N ALA A 270 -15.38 4.10 -11.41
CA ALA A 270 -15.74 2.71 -11.19
C ALA A 270 -17.17 2.36 -11.61
N ARG A 271 -18.12 3.30 -11.49
CA ARG A 271 -19.51 3.14 -11.96
C ARG A 271 -19.63 3.19 -13.47
N ALA A 272 -18.79 3.98 -14.12
CA ALA A 272 -18.82 4.20 -15.56
C ALA A 272 -18.03 3.16 -16.38
N THR A 273 -17.28 2.25 -15.72
CA THR A 273 -16.34 1.35 -16.38
C THR A 273 -16.44 -0.09 -15.91
N THR A 274 -16.18 -1.04 -16.82
CA THR A 274 -16.00 -2.44 -16.45
C THR A 274 -14.65 -2.66 -15.72
N PRO A 275 -14.49 -3.74 -14.92
CA PRO A 275 -13.22 -4.04 -14.25
C PRO A 275 -12.01 -4.09 -15.17
N ARG A 276 -12.17 -4.66 -16.38
CA ARG A 276 -11.12 -4.69 -17.41
C ARG A 276 -10.80 -3.29 -17.94
N MET A 277 -11.83 -2.56 -18.39
CA MET A 277 -11.66 -1.20 -18.93
C MET A 277 -10.98 -0.30 -17.91
N ARG A 278 -11.35 -0.39 -16.63
CA ARG A 278 -10.76 0.35 -15.52
C ARG A 278 -9.27 0.06 -15.35
N THR A 279 -8.88 -1.22 -15.36
CA THR A 279 -7.48 -1.65 -15.29
C THR A 279 -6.68 -1.08 -16.48
N VAL A 280 -7.17 -1.26 -17.68
CA VAL A 280 -6.52 -0.81 -18.92
C VAL A 280 -6.36 0.72 -18.94
N THR A 281 -7.42 1.47 -18.60
CA THR A 281 -7.37 2.94 -18.59
C THR A 281 -6.34 3.46 -17.59
N VAL A 282 -6.31 2.91 -16.36
CA VAL A 282 -5.32 3.32 -15.34
C VAL A 282 -3.90 3.02 -15.81
N PHE A 283 -3.67 1.87 -16.44
CA PHE A 283 -2.33 1.50 -16.93
C PHE A 283 -1.89 2.33 -18.12
N ILE A 284 -2.79 2.60 -19.09
CA ILE A 284 -2.48 3.48 -20.24
C ILE A 284 -2.20 4.91 -19.76
N ALA A 285 -3.03 5.47 -18.89
CA ALA A 285 -2.82 6.80 -18.34
C ALA A 285 -1.49 6.88 -17.56
N GLY A 286 -1.17 5.83 -16.79
CA GLY A 286 0.11 5.72 -16.11
C GLY A 286 1.28 5.66 -17.07
N ALA A 287 1.21 4.78 -18.07
CA ALA A 287 2.26 4.63 -19.08
C ALA A 287 2.49 5.96 -19.84
N ALA A 288 1.42 6.62 -20.27
CA ALA A 288 1.51 7.92 -20.94
C ALA A 288 2.20 8.97 -20.04
N ALA A 289 1.80 9.06 -18.76
CA ALA A 289 2.43 9.97 -17.83
C ALA A 289 3.93 9.64 -17.64
N LEU A 290 4.29 8.36 -17.50
CA LEU A 290 5.69 7.96 -17.36
C LEU A 290 6.50 8.23 -18.63
N TRP A 291 5.94 8.03 -19.82
CA TRP A 291 6.60 8.37 -21.09
C TRP A 291 6.87 9.86 -21.19
N VAL A 292 5.91 10.71 -20.85
CA VAL A 292 6.13 12.17 -20.85
C VAL A 292 7.20 12.54 -19.82
N LEU A 293 7.13 12.00 -18.60
CA LEU A 293 8.16 12.22 -17.57
C LEU A 293 9.53 11.68 -17.99
N ALA A 294 9.61 10.64 -18.81
CA ALA A 294 10.87 10.07 -19.27
C ALA A 294 11.52 10.92 -20.38
N LEU A 295 10.73 11.33 -21.37
CA LEU A 295 11.24 11.88 -22.63
C LEU A 295 11.27 13.41 -22.69
N LEU A 296 10.42 14.09 -21.91
CA LEU A 296 10.33 15.55 -21.95
C LEU A 296 11.30 16.19 -20.95
N PRO A 297 12.28 17.00 -21.40
CA PRO A 297 13.17 17.74 -20.50
C PRO A 297 12.53 19.04 -19.99
N GLN A 298 11.69 19.68 -20.80
CA GLN A 298 11.05 20.97 -20.56
C GLN A 298 9.72 21.05 -21.31
N PRO A 299 8.80 21.98 -21.04
CA PRO A 299 8.91 22.99 -19.97
C PRO A 299 8.54 22.41 -18.58
N TYR A 300 9.11 22.99 -17.51
CA TYR A 300 8.93 22.49 -16.13
C TYR A 300 7.48 22.45 -15.66
N TRP A 301 6.64 23.44 -16.05
CA TRP A 301 5.22 23.43 -15.68
C TRP A 301 4.48 22.19 -16.22
N LEU A 302 4.86 21.71 -17.40
CA LEU A 302 4.27 20.50 -17.98
C LEU A 302 4.73 19.25 -17.22
N LEU A 303 6.01 19.18 -16.82
CA LEU A 303 6.54 18.09 -15.98
C LEU A 303 5.80 18.04 -14.64
N VAL A 304 5.55 19.19 -14.01
CA VAL A 304 4.77 19.26 -12.76
C VAL A 304 3.32 18.82 -13.00
N ALA A 305 2.66 19.26 -14.06
CA ALA A 305 1.30 18.87 -14.40
C ALA A 305 1.19 17.33 -14.62
N VAL A 306 2.16 16.76 -15.34
CA VAL A 306 2.21 15.31 -15.58
C VAL A 306 2.56 14.54 -14.30
N ALA A 307 3.39 15.09 -13.42
CA ALA A 307 3.65 14.50 -12.12
C ALA A 307 2.37 14.44 -11.25
N ILE A 308 1.54 15.48 -11.26
CA ILE A 308 0.21 15.48 -10.62
C ILE A 308 -0.68 14.37 -11.22
N LEU A 309 -0.70 14.25 -12.56
CA LEU A 309 -1.44 13.20 -13.25
C LEU A 309 -0.95 11.80 -12.84
N ALA A 310 0.37 11.58 -12.80
CA ALA A 310 0.96 10.32 -12.33
C ALA A 310 0.56 10.01 -10.88
N GLY A 311 0.49 11.05 -10.04
CA GLY A 311 -0.09 10.97 -8.70
C GLY A 311 -1.55 10.51 -8.73
N GLY A 312 -2.38 11.11 -9.58
CA GLY A 312 -3.80 10.73 -9.76
C GLY A 312 -3.96 9.27 -10.19
N VAL A 313 -3.16 8.84 -11.15
CA VAL A 313 -3.11 7.43 -11.59
C VAL A 313 -2.72 6.50 -10.43
N ARG A 314 -1.72 6.87 -9.63
CA ARG A 314 -1.31 6.10 -8.45
C ARG A 314 -2.41 6.03 -7.40
N GLY A 315 -3.18 7.11 -7.20
CA GLY A 315 -4.37 7.14 -6.36
C GLY A 315 -5.44 6.16 -6.83
N CYS A 316 -5.77 6.20 -8.13
CA CYS A 316 -6.68 5.25 -8.77
C CYS A 316 -6.16 3.80 -8.70
N HIS A 317 -4.85 3.57 -8.90
CA HIS A 317 -4.24 2.26 -8.82
C HIS A 317 -4.39 1.62 -7.44
N THR A 318 -4.28 2.40 -6.35
CA THR A 318 -4.51 1.90 -4.98
C THR A 318 -5.93 1.35 -4.81
N LEU A 319 -6.94 2.05 -5.31
CA LEU A 319 -8.34 1.61 -5.25
C LEU A 319 -8.65 0.49 -6.23
N LEU A 320 -8.03 0.51 -7.41
CA LEU A 320 -8.09 -0.59 -8.36
C LEU A 320 -7.55 -1.88 -7.74
N GLN A 321 -6.44 -1.83 -7.02
CA GLN A 321 -5.87 -2.95 -6.28
C GLN A 321 -6.83 -3.45 -5.19
N ALA A 322 -7.50 -2.55 -4.47
CA ALA A 322 -8.46 -2.88 -3.42
C ALA A 322 -9.71 -3.59 -3.95
N THR A 323 -10.14 -3.30 -5.18
CA THR A 323 -11.37 -3.82 -5.78
C THR A 323 -11.14 -4.96 -6.78
N ALA A 324 -9.91 -5.14 -7.28
CA ALA A 324 -9.57 -6.04 -8.38
C ALA A 324 -10.05 -7.49 -8.18
N VAL A 325 -9.86 -8.03 -6.98
CA VAL A 325 -10.26 -9.40 -6.62
C VAL A 325 -11.78 -9.51 -6.50
N SER A 326 -12.39 -8.61 -5.72
CA SER A 326 -13.84 -8.66 -5.47
C SER A 326 -14.67 -8.38 -6.72
N ASP A 327 -14.18 -7.58 -7.65
CA ASP A 327 -14.86 -7.28 -8.91
C ASP A 327 -14.85 -8.46 -9.90
N ARG A 328 -13.94 -9.43 -9.72
CA ARG A 328 -13.74 -10.55 -10.64
C ARG A 328 -14.14 -11.93 -10.07
N TRP A 329 -13.96 -12.11 -8.77
CA TRP A 329 -14.17 -13.39 -8.08
C TRP A 329 -15.13 -13.28 -6.90
N GLY A 330 -15.73 -12.10 -6.66
CA GLY A 330 -16.68 -11.89 -5.58
C GLY A 330 -16.01 -11.74 -4.22
N THR A 331 -16.82 -11.84 -3.16
CA THR A 331 -16.40 -11.56 -1.78
C THR A 331 -16.18 -12.83 -0.94
N LYS A 332 -16.47 -14.02 -1.50
CA LYS A 332 -16.24 -15.30 -0.81
C LYS A 332 -14.73 -15.58 -0.73
N ASN A 333 -14.25 -15.99 0.45
CA ASN A 333 -12.83 -16.22 0.71
C ASN A 333 -11.92 -15.02 0.31
N PHE A 334 -12.47 -13.80 0.35
CA PHE A 334 -11.81 -12.60 -0.17
C PHE A 334 -10.47 -12.35 0.54
N GLY A 335 -10.38 -12.51 1.86
CA GLY A 335 -9.16 -12.26 2.62
C GLY A 335 -7.99 -13.12 2.13
N ALA A 336 -8.20 -14.41 1.94
CA ALA A 336 -7.18 -15.34 1.45
C ALA A 336 -6.77 -15.05 0.01
N ILE A 337 -7.76 -14.82 -0.89
CA ILE A 337 -7.50 -14.55 -2.31
C ILE A 337 -6.83 -13.18 -2.47
N ASN A 338 -7.31 -12.15 -1.76
CA ASN A 338 -6.73 -10.82 -1.80
C ASN A 338 -5.33 -10.78 -1.18
N GLY A 339 -5.10 -11.51 -0.08
CA GLY A 339 -3.77 -11.66 0.51
C GLY A 339 -2.77 -12.25 -0.49
N ALA A 340 -3.16 -13.30 -1.21
CA ALA A 340 -2.34 -13.88 -2.27
C ALA A 340 -2.12 -12.89 -3.43
N PHE A 341 -3.15 -12.11 -3.78
CA PHE A 341 -3.10 -11.13 -4.86
C PHE A 341 -2.15 -9.98 -4.56
N VAL A 342 -2.23 -9.41 -3.36
CA VAL A 342 -1.48 -8.20 -2.97
C VAL A 342 -0.03 -8.50 -2.59
N ALA A 343 0.28 -9.73 -2.16
CA ALA A 343 1.63 -10.10 -1.70
C ALA A 343 2.77 -9.69 -2.66
N PRO A 344 2.74 -10.00 -3.97
CA PRO A 344 3.77 -9.56 -4.89
C PRO A 344 3.84 -8.03 -5.04
N MET A 345 2.70 -7.32 -4.98
CA MET A 345 2.68 -5.86 -5.07
C MET A 345 3.37 -5.22 -3.86
N THR A 346 3.14 -5.75 -2.66
CA THR A 346 3.85 -5.32 -1.45
C THR A 346 5.35 -5.59 -1.58
N ALA A 347 5.74 -6.77 -2.08
CA ALA A 347 7.14 -7.13 -2.27
C ALA A 347 7.84 -6.22 -3.29
N VAL A 348 7.25 -6.00 -4.47
CA VAL A 348 7.86 -5.14 -5.50
C VAL A 348 7.83 -3.67 -5.08
N GLY A 349 6.84 -3.24 -4.29
CA GLY A 349 6.79 -1.90 -3.69
C GLY A 349 7.98 -1.67 -2.74
N ALA A 350 8.31 -2.67 -1.91
CA ALA A 350 9.49 -2.63 -1.05
C ALA A 350 10.80 -2.57 -1.86
N VAL A 351 10.89 -3.38 -2.91
CA VAL A 351 12.06 -3.41 -3.81
C VAL A 351 12.19 -2.09 -4.58
N ALA A 352 11.10 -1.47 -5.01
CA ALA A 352 11.12 -0.23 -5.78
C ALA A 352 11.80 0.94 -5.04
N LEU A 353 11.76 0.95 -3.70
CA LEU A 353 12.44 1.96 -2.87
C LEU A 353 13.96 1.95 -3.08
N VAL A 354 14.53 0.77 -3.29
CA VAL A 354 15.98 0.58 -3.44
C VAL A 354 16.37 0.43 -4.92
N ALA A 355 15.56 -0.28 -5.68
CA ALA A 355 15.85 -0.57 -7.09
C ALA A 355 15.74 0.67 -7.99
N GLY A 356 14.91 1.64 -7.66
CA GLY A 356 14.78 2.87 -8.46
C GLY A 356 16.09 3.62 -8.60
N PRO A 357 16.73 4.08 -7.51
CA PRO A 357 18.04 4.73 -7.56
C PRO A 357 19.12 3.85 -8.19
N GLY A 358 19.19 2.56 -7.83
CA GLY A 358 20.18 1.64 -8.39
C GLY A 358 20.04 1.45 -9.90
N LEU A 359 18.83 1.37 -10.42
CA LEU A 359 18.59 1.34 -11.86
C LEU A 359 18.97 2.66 -12.54
N ALA A 360 18.68 3.81 -11.91
CA ALA A 360 19.08 5.11 -12.45
C ALA A 360 20.60 5.23 -12.56
N GLU A 361 21.34 4.77 -11.55
CA GLU A 361 22.80 4.74 -11.57
C GLU A 361 23.34 3.84 -12.69
N LEU A 362 22.81 2.61 -12.82
CA LEU A 362 23.21 1.65 -13.85
C LEU A 362 22.87 2.12 -15.27
N LEU A 363 21.82 2.88 -15.45
CA LEU A 363 21.32 3.30 -16.76
C LEU A 363 21.79 4.71 -17.17
N GLY A 364 22.55 5.39 -16.32
CA GLY A 364 23.09 6.72 -16.58
C GLY A 364 22.11 7.87 -16.29
N GLY A 365 21.09 7.64 -15.45
CA GLY A 365 20.22 8.69 -14.94
C GLY A 365 18.76 8.27 -14.74
N TYR A 366 18.01 9.09 -14.00
CA TYR A 366 16.59 8.85 -13.74
C TYR A 366 15.69 8.92 -14.97
N PRO A 367 15.95 9.76 -16.00
CA PRO A 367 15.19 9.72 -17.25
C PRO A 367 15.28 8.37 -17.96
N ALA A 368 16.46 7.77 -18.03
CA ALA A 368 16.67 6.45 -18.64
C ALA A 368 15.93 5.34 -17.84
N MET A 369 15.98 5.39 -16.51
CA MET A 369 15.16 4.51 -15.65
C MET A 369 13.66 4.69 -15.98
N ALA A 370 13.18 5.94 -16.09
CA ALA A 370 11.77 6.21 -16.37
C ALA A 370 11.32 5.68 -17.74
N VAL A 371 12.18 5.65 -18.76
CA VAL A 371 11.90 5.00 -20.07
C VAL A 371 11.60 3.52 -19.88
N ILE A 372 12.44 2.80 -19.12
CA ILE A 372 12.22 1.37 -18.86
C ILE A 372 10.91 1.16 -18.09
N MET A 373 10.64 2.00 -17.08
CA MET A 373 9.40 1.91 -16.30
C MET A 373 8.17 2.17 -17.17
N ALA A 374 8.22 3.15 -18.07
CA ALA A 374 7.15 3.45 -19.02
C ALA A 374 6.93 2.27 -19.98
N ALA A 375 7.99 1.68 -20.54
CA ALA A 375 7.90 0.51 -21.42
C ALA A 375 7.29 -0.72 -20.71
N LEU A 376 7.71 -1.01 -19.48
CA LEU A 376 7.14 -2.10 -18.67
C LEU A 376 5.65 -1.88 -18.40
N LEU A 377 5.24 -0.65 -18.05
CA LEU A 377 3.84 -0.35 -17.79
C LEU A 377 3.00 -0.39 -19.07
N THR A 378 3.57 0.01 -20.21
CA THR A 378 2.93 -0.15 -21.53
C THR A 378 2.71 -1.64 -21.83
N GLY A 379 3.70 -2.49 -21.62
CA GLY A 379 3.57 -3.94 -21.75
C GLY A 379 2.47 -4.50 -20.85
N ALA A 380 2.41 -4.07 -19.59
CA ALA A 380 1.36 -4.46 -18.66
C ALA A 380 -0.04 -4.01 -19.14
N ALA A 381 -0.16 -2.82 -19.71
CA ALA A 381 -1.42 -2.31 -20.32
C ALA A 381 -1.87 -3.18 -21.50
N LEU A 382 -0.94 -3.53 -22.41
CA LEU A 382 -1.23 -4.39 -23.56
C LEU A 382 -1.67 -5.80 -23.14
N VAL A 383 -1.05 -6.36 -22.10
CA VAL A 383 -1.45 -7.66 -21.53
C VAL A 383 -2.82 -7.56 -20.88
N ALA A 384 -3.10 -6.48 -20.13
CA ALA A 384 -4.40 -6.25 -19.52
C ALA A 384 -5.54 -6.11 -20.54
N MET A 385 -5.25 -5.59 -21.75
CA MET A 385 -6.21 -5.55 -22.85
C MET A 385 -6.65 -6.94 -23.33
N ARG A 386 -5.85 -7.96 -23.08
CA ARG A 386 -6.15 -9.36 -23.49
C ARG A 386 -6.89 -10.14 -22.38
N GLU A 387 -7.21 -9.51 -21.25
CA GLU A 387 -7.98 -10.18 -20.19
C GLU A 387 -9.36 -10.59 -20.73
N PRO A 388 -9.75 -11.88 -20.65
CA PRO A 388 -11.06 -12.33 -21.08
C PRO A 388 -12.16 -11.62 -20.27
N GLN A 389 -13.20 -11.13 -20.95
CA GLN A 389 -14.37 -10.58 -20.25
C GLN A 389 -15.08 -11.71 -19.48
N PRO A 390 -15.60 -11.44 -18.26
CA PRO A 390 -16.49 -12.36 -17.62
C PRO A 390 -17.68 -12.61 -18.55
N ARG A 391 -18.04 -13.88 -18.77
CA ARG A 391 -19.34 -14.20 -19.38
C ARG A 391 -20.40 -13.59 -18.48
N PRO A 392 -21.37 -12.83 -19.01
CA PRO A 392 -22.49 -12.39 -18.21
C PRO A 392 -23.12 -13.62 -17.58
N ALA A 393 -23.38 -13.55 -16.26
CA ALA A 393 -24.14 -14.61 -15.58
C ALA A 393 -25.45 -14.76 -16.35
N PRO A 394 -25.93 -15.99 -16.63
CA PRO A 394 -27.25 -16.19 -17.19
C PRO A 394 -28.24 -15.48 -16.24
N HIS A 395 -29.02 -14.58 -16.79
CA HIS A 395 -30.11 -13.92 -16.06
C HIS A 395 -31.01 -15.02 -15.50
N PRO A 396 -31.40 -14.95 -14.20
CA PRO A 396 -32.36 -15.91 -13.61
C PRO A 396 -33.74 -15.82 -14.29
#